data_a8468ecb855853953dd00578e25aa578
#
_entry.id   a8468ecb855853953dd00578e25aa578
#
_cell.length_a   1.000
_cell.length_b   1.000
_cell.length_c   1.000
_cell.angle_alpha   90.00
_cell.angle_beta   90.00
_cell.angle_gamma   90.00
#
_symmetry.space_group_name_H-M   'P 1'
#
loop_
_entity.id
_entity.type
_entity.pdbx_description
1 polymer ?
#
loop_
_entity_poly.entity_id
_entity_poly.type
_entity_poly.pdbx_seq_one_letter_code
_entity_poly.pdbx_strand_id
1 'polypeptide(L)'
;MFKKTLGLWMAFMMIFSLAACGQAAPGSSESTPSNESATRSEAPESQATKTSEAETSSDDGKTLVVYFSWSGNTEEMANHIAEQTGGDLFEIEPKTPYPDDYNETGDIAEKERDENARPEIADLPDSIGEYDTILVGYPIWWHTAPMIIGTFLENYDLTGKEIYPFTQSASMDTEQFKNSMDFVRENAANANVHDGLFLSESDTDGIDAYLLENGLLTN
;
A
#
# COMPACT_ATOMS: atom_id res chain seq x y z
N MET A 1 44.98 -8.85 -32.33
CA MET A 1 45.13 -10.32 -32.21
C MET A 1 43.86 -10.91 -31.67
N PHE A 2 43.20 -11.66 -32.53
CA PHE A 2 41.92 -12.36 -32.30
C PHE A 2 42.11 -13.55 -31.37
N LYS A 3 41.21 -13.76 -30.41
CA LYS A 3 40.83 -15.11 -29.97
C LYS A 3 39.34 -15.14 -29.63
N LYS A 4 38.57 -15.74 -30.56
CA LYS A 4 37.22 -16.22 -30.40
C LYS A 4 37.30 -17.52 -29.57
N THR A 5 36.47 -17.68 -28.57
CA THR A 5 36.13 -19.00 -28.03
C THR A 5 34.62 -19.18 -28.06
N LEU A 6 34.26 -20.10 -28.89
CA LEU A 6 32.97 -20.72 -29.14
C LEU A 6 32.77 -21.81 -28.06
N GLY A 7 31.65 -21.90 -27.44
CA GLY A 7 31.32 -22.97 -26.47
C GLY A 7 29.86 -23.00 -26.10
N LEU A 8 29.15 -23.74 -26.81
CA LEU A 8 28.41 -24.97 -26.60
C LEU A 8 27.04 -24.83 -25.92
N TRP A 9 26.02 -24.93 -26.74
CA TRP A 9 24.63 -25.19 -26.42
C TRP A 9 24.44 -26.56 -25.75
N MET A 10 23.72 -26.61 -24.65
CA MET A 10 23.07 -27.86 -24.17
C MET A 10 21.58 -27.62 -23.99
N ALA A 11 20.84 -28.14 -24.95
CA ALA A 11 19.39 -28.28 -24.87
C ALA A 11 19.07 -29.41 -23.89
N PHE A 12 18.24 -29.13 -22.88
CA PHE A 12 17.65 -30.16 -22.02
C PHE A 12 16.15 -30.21 -22.26
N MET A 13 15.78 -31.20 -23.05
CA MET A 13 14.40 -31.57 -23.36
C MET A 13 13.95 -32.54 -22.28
N MET A 14 12.98 -32.14 -21.40
CA MET A 14 12.27 -33.12 -20.57
C MET A 14 10.81 -33.16 -20.97
N ILE A 15 10.48 -34.31 -21.53
CA ILE A 15 9.14 -34.76 -21.84
C ILE A 15 8.51 -35.29 -20.54
N PHE A 16 7.35 -34.81 -20.17
CA PHE A 16 6.53 -35.45 -19.14
C PHE A 16 5.17 -35.84 -19.72
N SER A 17 4.94 -37.14 -19.63
CA SER A 17 3.81 -37.88 -20.13
C SER A 17 2.55 -37.68 -19.32
N LEU A 18 1.41 -37.65 -20.03
CA LEU A 18 0.05 -37.76 -19.50
C LEU A 18 -0.20 -39.14 -18.88
N ALA A 19 -0.91 -39.20 -17.80
CA ALA A 19 -1.74 -40.32 -17.43
C ALA A 19 -3.12 -39.84 -16.97
N ALA A 20 -4.14 -40.27 -17.72
CA ALA A 20 -5.56 -40.09 -17.47
C ALA A 20 -6.13 -41.32 -16.77
N CYS A 21 -7.34 -41.18 -16.24
CA CYS A 21 -8.34 -42.16 -15.77
C CYS A 21 -8.68 -41.94 -14.28
N GLY A 22 -9.94 -41.88 -13.83
CA GLY A 22 -11.25 -42.18 -14.41
C GLY A 22 -12.30 -42.00 -13.33
N GLN A 23 -13.40 -41.49 -13.71
CA GLN A 23 -14.82 -41.79 -13.60
C GLN A 23 -15.37 -42.49 -12.33
N ALA A 24 -16.35 -41.92 -11.64
CA ALA A 24 -17.77 -42.32 -11.53
C ALA A 24 -18.53 -41.56 -10.44
N ALA A 25 -19.66 -40.97 -10.84
CA ALA A 25 -20.82 -40.71 -9.99
C ALA A 25 -21.79 -41.92 -10.15
N PRO A 26 -23.02 -42.00 -9.56
CA PRO A 26 -23.84 -41.06 -8.81
C PRO A 26 -24.56 -41.68 -7.58
N GLY A 27 -25.36 -40.88 -6.84
CA GLY A 27 -26.33 -41.40 -5.85
C GLY A 27 -27.20 -40.30 -5.24
N SER A 28 -28.42 -40.21 -5.78
CA SER A 28 -29.60 -39.44 -5.30
C SER A 28 -30.17 -39.95 -3.99
N SER A 29 -30.81 -39.05 -3.24
CA SER A 29 -32.15 -39.16 -2.58
C SER A 29 -32.34 -37.96 -1.66
N GLU A 30 -33.10 -36.95 -1.95
CA GLU A 30 -34.55 -36.74 -1.79
C GLU A 30 -35.17 -37.16 -0.43
N SER A 31 -35.60 -36.16 0.34
CA SER A 31 -36.95 -36.05 0.89
C SER A 31 -37.13 -34.85 1.85
N THR A 32 -37.98 -33.93 1.46
CA THR A 32 -38.85 -33.08 2.29
C THR A 32 -40.10 -33.88 2.64
N PRO A 33 -41.01 -33.54 3.58
CA PRO A 33 -41.56 -32.21 3.86
C PRO A 33 -42.10 -31.94 5.30
N SER A 34 -42.40 -30.63 5.52
CA SER A 34 -43.58 -30.05 6.22
C SER A 34 -43.93 -30.42 7.68
N ASN A 35 -44.16 -29.46 8.54
CA ASN A 35 -45.48 -28.88 8.85
C ASN A 35 -45.36 -27.82 9.99
N GLU A 36 -45.90 -26.62 9.74
CA GLU A 36 -46.93 -25.86 10.44
C GLU A 36 -47.13 -26.06 11.95
N SER A 37 -47.16 -25.03 12.75
CA SER A 37 -48.34 -24.32 13.17
C SER A 37 -48.07 -23.25 14.25
N ALA A 38 -48.79 -22.17 14.09
CA ALA A 38 -48.88 -20.99 14.92
C ALA A 38 -49.30 -21.25 16.38
N THR A 39 -48.96 -20.32 17.28
CA THR A 39 -49.94 -19.63 18.13
C THR A 39 -49.33 -18.42 18.85
N ARG A 40 -50.01 -17.33 18.74
CA ARG A 40 -50.02 -16.01 19.32
C ARG A 40 -50.19 -16.05 20.86
N SER A 41 -49.42 -15.20 21.60
CA SER A 41 -50.01 -14.43 22.73
C SER A 41 -49.04 -13.33 23.24
N GLU A 42 -49.49 -12.14 23.13
CA GLU A 42 -49.50 -10.97 24.01
C GLU A 42 -48.31 -10.67 24.96
N ALA A 43 -47.89 -9.41 24.86
CA ALA A 43 -47.02 -8.66 25.75
C ALA A 43 -47.60 -8.43 27.15
N PRO A 44 -46.75 -8.01 28.10
CA PRO A 44 -46.89 -6.64 28.55
C PRO A 44 -45.56 -5.86 28.64
N GLU A 45 -45.72 -4.62 28.45
CA GLU A 45 -44.90 -3.44 28.68
C GLU A 45 -44.25 -3.44 30.08
N SER A 46 -42.91 -3.16 30.17
CA SER A 46 -42.36 -2.45 31.34
C SER A 46 -41.02 -1.84 31.03
N GLN A 47 -41.06 -0.52 31.02
CA GLN A 47 -40.05 0.46 31.48
C GLN A 47 -38.59 0.36 30.97
N ALA A 48 -38.31 1.39 30.21
CA ALA A 48 -36.99 1.91 29.90
C ALA A 48 -36.08 2.06 31.15
N THR A 49 -34.96 1.37 31.09
CA THR A 49 -33.77 1.82 31.78
C THR A 49 -32.79 2.28 30.70
N LYS A 50 -32.63 3.58 30.56
CA LYS A 50 -31.52 4.18 29.82
C LYS A 50 -30.24 3.77 30.52
N THR A 51 -29.61 2.74 30.08
CA THR A 51 -28.18 2.56 30.29
C THR A 51 -27.52 3.43 29.21
N SER A 52 -26.96 4.52 29.67
CA SER A 52 -25.98 5.30 28.90
C SER A 52 -24.81 4.37 28.62
N GLU A 53 -24.81 3.74 27.46
CA GLU A 53 -23.57 3.26 26.87
C GLU A 53 -22.75 4.50 26.64
N ALA A 54 -21.71 4.65 27.46
CA ALA A 54 -20.61 5.52 27.13
C ALA A 54 -20.03 4.94 25.82
N GLU A 55 -20.37 5.57 24.72
CA GLU A 55 -19.56 5.48 23.54
C GLU A 55 -18.18 5.98 23.95
N THR A 56 -17.26 5.06 24.25
CA THR A 56 -15.86 5.32 24.11
C THR A 56 -15.67 5.60 22.64
N SER A 57 -15.80 6.86 22.25
CA SER A 57 -15.13 7.34 21.04
C SER A 57 -13.65 7.07 21.29
N SER A 58 -13.13 5.97 20.80
CA SER A 58 -11.74 5.89 20.42
C SER A 58 -11.57 7.06 19.46
N ASP A 59 -10.80 8.04 19.86
CA ASP A 59 -10.26 9.06 18.99
C ASP A 59 -9.18 8.35 18.15
N ASP A 60 -9.65 7.43 17.31
CA ASP A 60 -8.84 6.82 16.25
C ASP A 60 -8.73 7.88 15.19
N GLY A 61 -7.65 8.64 15.25
CA GLY A 61 -7.33 9.67 14.28
C GLY A 61 -7.41 9.10 12.87
N LYS A 62 -7.91 9.91 11.94
CA LYS A 62 -8.05 9.47 10.54
C LYS A 62 -6.70 9.12 9.94
N THR A 63 -6.71 8.13 9.07
CA THR A 63 -5.54 7.69 8.31
C THR A 63 -5.62 8.18 6.87
N LEU A 64 -4.52 8.75 6.36
CA LEU A 64 -4.31 9.07 4.95
C LEU A 64 -3.27 8.13 4.37
N VAL A 65 -3.57 7.51 3.25
CA VAL A 65 -2.60 6.77 2.43
C VAL A 65 -2.30 7.62 1.20
N VAL A 66 -1.16 8.27 1.21
CA VAL A 66 -0.71 9.11 0.10
C VAL A 66 0.42 8.42 -0.65
N TYR A 67 0.41 8.45 -1.98
CA TYR A 67 1.43 7.78 -2.76
C TYR A 67 1.73 8.47 -4.08
N PHE A 68 2.95 8.26 -4.56
CA PHE A 68 3.36 8.50 -5.94
C PHE A 68 3.70 7.17 -6.60
N SER A 69 3.15 6.94 -7.79
CA SER A 69 3.45 5.74 -8.57
C SER A 69 3.69 6.10 -10.04
N TRP A 70 4.73 5.52 -10.66
CA TRP A 70 5.02 5.69 -12.09
C TRP A 70 4.68 4.44 -12.90
N SER A 71 4.88 3.26 -12.30
CA SER A 71 4.70 1.96 -12.98
C SER A 71 3.52 1.14 -12.44
N GLY A 72 2.76 1.68 -11.47
CA GLY A 72 1.63 0.99 -10.84
C GLY A 72 1.98 0.20 -9.58
N ASN A 73 3.24 -0.16 -9.34
CA ASN A 73 3.60 -1.02 -8.21
C ASN A 73 3.32 -0.37 -6.85
N THR A 74 3.66 0.92 -6.69
CA THR A 74 3.36 1.64 -5.44
C THR A 74 1.86 1.87 -5.28
N GLU A 75 1.13 2.08 -6.37
CA GLU A 75 -0.33 2.15 -6.39
C GLU A 75 -0.98 0.86 -5.89
N GLU A 76 -0.48 -0.31 -6.33
CA GLU A 76 -0.97 -1.62 -5.87
C GLU A 76 -0.78 -1.78 -4.36
N MET A 77 0.40 -1.43 -3.82
CA MET A 77 0.64 -1.39 -2.37
C MET A 77 -0.29 -0.42 -1.65
N ALA A 78 -0.44 0.80 -2.17
CA ALA A 78 -1.27 1.84 -1.56
C ALA A 78 -2.75 1.44 -1.48
N ASN A 79 -3.28 0.85 -2.54
CA ASN A 79 -4.65 0.33 -2.57
C ASN A 79 -4.86 -0.76 -1.51
N HIS A 80 -3.92 -1.73 -1.41
CA HIS A 80 -3.99 -2.78 -0.40
C HIS A 80 -3.92 -2.19 1.02
N ILE A 81 -2.99 -1.29 1.29
CA ILE A 81 -2.85 -0.61 2.58
C ILE A 81 -4.11 0.17 2.94
N ALA A 82 -4.68 0.93 2.00
CA ALA A 82 -5.91 1.70 2.23
C ALA A 82 -7.10 0.78 2.56
N GLU A 83 -7.22 -0.38 1.89
CA GLU A 83 -8.25 -1.38 2.19
C GLU A 83 -8.09 -1.97 3.60
N GLN A 84 -6.86 -2.27 4.04
CA GLN A 84 -6.60 -2.85 5.35
C GLN A 84 -6.71 -1.84 6.50
N THR A 85 -6.37 -0.58 6.27
CA THR A 85 -6.38 0.48 7.28
C THR A 85 -7.68 1.27 7.32
N GLY A 86 -8.54 1.15 6.29
CA GLY A 86 -9.70 2.02 6.11
C GLY A 86 -9.32 3.48 5.85
N GLY A 87 -8.07 3.77 5.49
CA GLY A 87 -7.56 5.10 5.24
C GLY A 87 -8.06 5.71 3.92
N ASP A 88 -8.18 7.03 3.91
CA ASP A 88 -8.45 7.77 2.68
C ASP A 88 -7.23 7.70 1.75
N LEU A 89 -7.47 7.44 0.46
CA LEU A 89 -6.40 7.28 -0.53
C LEU A 89 -6.20 8.56 -1.33
N PHE A 90 -4.94 8.98 -1.49
CA PHE A 90 -4.58 10.14 -2.31
C PHE A 90 -3.35 9.84 -3.18
N GLU A 91 -3.50 9.99 -4.49
CA GLU A 91 -2.40 9.90 -5.45
C GLU A 91 -1.73 11.26 -5.66
N ILE A 92 -0.41 11.28 -5.56
CA ILE A 92 0.40 12.43 -5.93
C ILE A 92 0.61 12.41 -7.44
N GLU A 93 -0.10 13.27 -8.16
CA GLU A 93 0.07 13.42 -9.60
C GLU A 93 1.01 14.60 -9.90
N PRO A 94 2.11 14.40 -10.65
CA PRO A 94 2.95 15.52 -11.07
C PRO A 94 2.18 16.40 -12.05
N LYS A 95 2.25 17.71 -11.87
CA LYS A 95 1.63 18.68 -12.79
C LYS A 95 2.17 18.58 -14.23
N THR A 96 3.42 18.22 -14.36
CA THR A 96 4.04 17.83 -15.62
C THR A 96 4.31 16.34 -15.55
N PRO A 97 3.53 15.49 -16.26
CA PRO A 97 3.71 14.04 -16.20
C PRO A 97 5.13 13.62 -16.63
N TYR A 98 5.68 12.64 -15.95
CA TYR A 98 6.92 11.99 -16.39
C TYR A 98 6.66 11.21 -17.69
N PRO A 99 7.66 11.11 -18.60
CA PRO A 99 7.56 10.29 -19.78
C PRO A 99 7.30 8.81 -19.47
N ASP A 100 6.72 8.09 -20.46
CA ASP A 100 6.57 6.62 -20.35
C ASP A 100 7.91 5.88 -20.60
N ASP A 101 8.90 6.56 -21.19
CA ASP A 101 10.22 5.99 -21.44
C ASP A 101 11.05 5.97 -20.14
N TYR A 102 11.54 4.78 -19.79
CA TYR A 102 12.31 4.56 -18.58
C TYR A 102 13.60 5.41 -18.49
N ASN A 103 14.30 5.57 -19.63
CA ASN A 103 15.57 6.30 -19.61
C ASN A 103 15.31 7.81 -19.51
N GLU A 104 14.32 8.33 -20.26
CA GLU A 104 13.95 9.74 -20.20
C GLU A 104 13.47 10.13 -18.79
N THR A 105 12.64 9.30 -18.18
CA THR A 105 12.20 9.51 -16.78
C THR A 105 13.37 9.39 -15.80
N GLY A 106 14.28 8.44 -16.02
CA GLY A 106 15.49 8.29 -15.24
C GLY A 106 16.38 9.54 -15.27
N ASP A 107 16.62 10.11 -16.45
CA ASP A 107 17.44 11.34 -16.63
C ASP A 107 16.78 12.54 -15.93
N ILE A 108 15.45 12.66 -16.01
CA ILE A 108 14.71 13.72 -15.31
C ILE A 108 14.84 13.54 -13.78
N ALA A 109 14.61 12.34 -13.29
CA ALA A 109 14.68 12.03 -11.86
C ALA A 109 16.08 12.24 -11.28
N GLU A 110 17.14 11.88 -12.04
CA GLU A 110 18.53 12.16 -11.64
C GLU A 110 18.78 13.65 -11.48
N LYS A 111 18.34 14.41 -12.47
CA LYS A 111 18.48 15.88 -12.45
C LYS A 111 17.70 16.50 -11.29
N GLU A 112 16.47 16.07 -11.04
CA GLU A 112 15.66 16.56 -9.93
C GLU A 112 16.34 16.31 -8.57
N ARG A 113 16.90 15.11 -8.40
CA ARG A 113 17.69 14.77 -7.21
C ARG A 113 18.91 15.67 -7.05
N ASP A 114 19.72 15.83 -8.10
CA ASP A 114 20.97 16.60 -8.06
C ASP A 114 20.72 18.09 -7.81
N GLU A 115 19.59 18.61 -8.28
CA GLU A 115 19.17 19.99 -8.07
C GLU A 115 18.36 20.18 -6.77
N ASN A 116 18.05 19.10 -6.04
CA ASN A 116 17.12 19.08 -4.91
C ASN A 116 15.80 19.77 -5.27
N ALA A 117 15.27 19.43 -6.44
CA ALA A 117 14.08 20.05 -7.02
C ALA A 117 12.81 19.74 -6.20
N ARG A 118 11.77 20.56 -6.42
CA ARG A 118 10.43 20.30 -5.90
C ARG A 118 9.44 20.35 -7.06
N PRO A 119 9.27 19.21 -7.79
CA PRO A 119 8.30 19.13 -8.87
C PRO A 119 6.91 19.53 -8.41
N GLU A 120 6.21 20.33 -9.20
CA GLU A 120 4.86 20.75 -8.86
C GLU A 120 3.88 19.57 -8.90
N ILE A 121 2.99 19.48 -7.91
CA ILE A 121 1.87 18.54 -7.85
C ILE A 121 0.65 19.19 -8.51
N ALA A 122 -0.13 18.43 -9.29
CA ALA A 122 -1.26 18.93 -10.06
C ALA A 122 -2.37 19.44 -9.13
N ASP A 123 -2.84 18.56 -8.25
CA ASP A 123 -3.93 18.84 -7.31
C ASP A 123 -3.49 18.38 -5.91
N LEU A 124 -3.42 19.32 -4.98
CA LEU A 124 -3.14 19.05 -3.59
C LEU A 124 -4.39 19.25 -2.75
N PRO A 125 -4.68 18.41 -1.76
CA PRO A 125 -5.71 18.70 -0.77
C PRO A 125 -5.48 20.07 -0.11
N ASP A 126 -6.54 20.84 0.07
CA ASP A 126 -6.45 22.15 0.75
C ASP A 126 -5.91 21.99 2.18
N SER A 127 -6.14 20.84 2.81
CA SER A 127 -5.68 20.53 4.16
C SER A 127 -5.61 19.01 4.37
N ILE A 128 -4.61 18.57 5.13
CA ILE A 128 -4.52 17.21 5.69
C ILE A 128 -4.57 17.23 7.22
N GLY A 129 -5.09 18.32 7.79
CA GLY A 129 -5.13 18.55 9.24
C GLY A 129 -5.94 17.52 10.01
N GLU A 130 -6.94 16.88 9.39
CA GLU A 130 -7.79 15.88 10.00
C GLU A 130 -7.16 14.49 10.14
N TYR A 131 -6.01 14.24 9.50
CA TYR A 131 -5.32 12.96 9.55
C TYR A 131 -4.21 13.02 10.60
N ASP A 132 -4.24 12.12 11.57
CA ASP A 132 -3.17 11.97 12.55
C ASP A 132 -2.10 10.99 12.05
N THR A 133 -2.51 9.99 11.26
CA THR A 133 -1.64 8.98 10.66
C THR A 133 -1.57 9.17 9.15
N ILE A 134 -0.36 9.19 8.61
CA ILE A 134 -0.11 9.33 7.17
C ILE A 134 0.85 8.22 6.72
N LEU A 135 0.37 7.31 5.86
CA LEU A 135 1.23 6.37 5.17
C LEU A 135 1.69 7.00 3.85
N VAL A 136 3.01 7.06 3.62
CA VAL A 136 3.59 7.74 2.45
C VAL A 136 4.28 6.74 1.54
N GLY A 137 3.71 6.49 0.36
CA GLY A 137 4.16 5.51 -0.62
C GLY A 137 4.96 6.11 -1.77
N TYR A 138 6.07 5.45 -2.16
CA TYR A 138 6.88 5.88 -3.29
C TYR A 138 7.80 4.75 -3.83
N PRO A 139 8.17 4.77 -5.11
CA PRO A 139 9.26 3.95 -5.62
C PRO A 139 10.62 4.56 -5.22
N ILE A 140 11.66 3.74 -5.12
CA ILE A 140 13.02 4.26 -4.95
C ILE A 140 13.57 4.66 -6.32
N TRP A 141 13.89 5.94 -6.49
CA TRP A 141 14.52 6.50 -7.67
C TRP A 141 15.90 7.07 -7.34
N TRP A 142 16.92 6.70 -8.13
CA TRP A 142 18.28 7.18 -7.92
C TRP A 142 18.75 7.14 -6.46
N HIS A 143 18.47 6.00 -5.79
CA HIS A 143 18.87 5.69 -4.41
C HIS A 143 18.20 6.55 -3.32
N THR A 144 17.09 7.21 -3.62
CA THR A 144 16.32 8.01 -2.66
C THR A 144 14.81 7.99 -2.98
N ALA A 145 13.98 8.69 -2.21
CA ALA A 145 12.60 8.95 -2.60
C ALA A 145 12.56 9.96 -3.76
N PRO A 146 11.59 9.88 -4.69
CA PRO A 146 11.40 10.88 -5.74
C PRO A 146 11.19 12.28 -5.15
N MET A 147 11.74 13.30 -5.80
CA MET A 147 11.73 14.67 -5.28
C MET A 147 10.31 15.24 -5.08
N ILE A 148 9.33 14.73 -5.80
CA ILE A 148 7.91 15.11 -5.64
C ILE A 148 7.36 14.73 -4.26
N ILE A 149 7.91 13.73 -3.60
CA ILE A 149 7.57 13.38 -2.20
C ILE A 149 7.97 14.50 -1.26
N GLY A 150 9.15 15.11 -1.48
CA GLY A 150 9.57 16.30 -0.74
C GLY A 150 8.59 17.46 -0.93
N THR A 151 8.09 17.67 -2.15
CA THR A 151 7.07 18.69 -2.42
C THR A 151 5.81 18.47 -1.57
N PHE A 152 5.32 17.25 -1.47
CA PHE A 152 4.15 16.92 -0.65
C PHE A 152 4.44 17.17 0.84
N LEU A 153 5.52 16.62 1.37
CA LEU A 153 5.86 16.71 2.79
C LEU A 153 6.08 18.15 3.27
N GLU A 154 6.71 18.97 2.44
CA GLU A 154 6.98 20.37 2.75
C GLU A 154 5.75 21.30 2.61
N ASN A 155 4.70 20.82 1.92
CA ASN A 155 3.50 21.64 1.66
C ASN A 155 2.59 21.79 2.89
N TYR A 156 2.73 20.91 3.90
CA TYR A 156 1.84 20.86 5.05
C TYR A 156 2.59 20.98 6.37
N ASP A 157 1.86 21.47 7.39
CA ASP A 157 2.33 21.34 8.78
C ASP A 157 2.11 19.90 9.27
N LEU A 158 3.20 19.15 9.41
CA LEU A 158 3.20 17.77 9.85
C LEU A 158 3.48 17.62 11.34
N THR A 159 3.46 18.71 12.11
CA THR A 159 3.75 18.68 13.54
C THR A 159 2.83 17.72 14.29
N GLY A 160 3.44 16.74 14.94
CA GLY A 160 2.75 15.74 15.76
C GLY A 160 2.02 14.65 14.98
N LYS A 161 2.17 14.60 13.64
CA LYS A 161 1.61 13.52 12.83
C LYS A 161 2.53 12.29 12.84
N GLU A 162 1.92 11.11 12.76
CA GLU A 162 2.59 9.83 12.67
C GLU A 162 2.78 9.48 11.18
N ILE A 163 4.01 9.40 10.71
CA ILE A 163 4.37 9.13 9.31
C ILE A 163 4.93 7.72 9.17
N TYR A 164 4.31 6.91 8.32
CA TYR A 164 4.73 5.55 8.00
C TYR A 164 5.10 5.44 6.52
N PRO A 165 6.37 5.55 6.15
CA PRO A 165 6.78 5.39 4.76
C PRO A 165 6.64 3.94 4.30
N PHE A 166 6.19 3.73 3.05
CA PHE A 166 6.24 2.43 2.42
C PHE A 166 6.80 2.53 1.00
N THR A 167 7.64 1.59 0.64
CA THR A 167 8.34 1.66 -0.64
C THR A 167 8.74 0.28 -1.15
N GLN A 168 8.98 0.22 -2.42
CA GLN A 168 9.50 -0.92 -3.14
C GLN A 168 10.58 -0.51 -4.12
N SER A 169 11.40 -1.47 -4.53
CA SER A 169 12.43 -1.29 -5.55
C SER A 169 12.73 -2.62 -6.22
N ALA A 170 12.94 -2.60 -7.51
CA ALA A 170 13.32 -3.79 -8.26
C ALA A 170 14.62 -4.46 -7.76
N SER A 171 15.52 -3.70 -7.15
CA SER A 171 16.78 -4.19 -6.60
C SER A 171 16.67 -4.69 -5.16
N MET A 172 15.64 -4.27 -4.41
CA MET A 172 15.49 -4.53 -2.97
C MET A 172 16.75 -4.23 -2.16
N ASP A 173 17.46 -3.15 -2.54
CA ASP A 173 18.71 -2.72 -1.92
C ASP A 173 18.43 -1.92 -0.64
N THR A 174 18.91 -2.43 0.49
CA THR A 174 18.64 -1.85 1.81
C THR A 174 19.37 -0.51 2.08
N GLU A 175 20.46 -0.22 1.38
CA GLU A 175 21.15 1.08 1.48
C GLU A 175 20.31 2.14 0.78
N GLN A 176 19.75 1.83 -0.39
CA GLN A 176 18.82 2.73 -1.09
C GLN A 176 17.57 2.99 -0.27
N PHE A 177 17.02 1.94 0.37
CA PHE A 177 15.91 2.10 1.29
C PHE A 177 16.26 3.05 2.43
N LYS A 178 17.39 2.85 3.09
CA LYS A 178 17.84 3.74 4.16
C LYS A 178 17.95 5.21 3.70
N ASN A 179 18.54 5.44 2.54
CA ASN A 179 18.66 6.79 1.99
C ASN A 179 17.29 7.43 1.72
N SER A 180 16.34 6.64 1.20
CA SER A 180 14.98 7.14 0.98
C SER A 180 14.27 7.49 2.29
N MET A 181 14.48 6.72 3.35
CA MET A 181 13.98 7.01 4.69
C MET A 181 14.59 8.28 5.28
N ASP A 182 15.90 8.46 5.09
CA ASP A 182 16.59 9.68 5.54
C ASP A 182 16.00 10.91 4.83
N PHE A 183 15.73 10.81 3.52
CA PHE A 183 15.04 11.88 2.78
C PHE A 183 13.66 12.22 3.35
N VAL A 184 12.84 11.22 3.67
CA VAL A 184 11.52 11.46 4.27
C VAL A 184 11.65 12.13 5.63
N ARG A 185 12.58 11.67 6.49
CA ARG A 185 12.82 12.28 7.80
C ARG A 185 13.29 13.74 7.71
N GLU A 186 14.11 14.06 6.72
CA GLU A 186 14.60 15.43 6.51
C GLU A 186 13.49 16.38 6.03
N ASN A 187 12.53 15.88 5.25
CA ASN A 187 11.48 16.71 4.65
C ASN A 187 10.15 16.70 5.44
N ALA A 188 9.93 15.76 6.36
CA ALA A 188 8.77 15.70 7.23
C ALA A 188 9.04 16.39 8.58
N ALA A 189 9.26 17.69 8.55
CA ALA A 189 9.65 18.45 9.73
C ALA A 189 8.63 18.33 10.88
N ASN A 190 9.12 18.04 12.09
CA ASN A 190 8.35 17.91 13.32
C ASN A 190 7.32 16.78 13.35
N ALA A 191 7.31 15.90 12.35
CA ALA A 191 6.52 14.67 12.38
C ALA A 191 7.28 13.56 13.14
N ASN A 192 6.55 12.56 13.59
CA ASN A 192 7.12 11.31 14.09
C ASN A 192 7.22 10.31 12.92
N VAL A 193 8.40 10.18 12.33
CA VAL A 193 8.64 9.29 11.18
C VAL A 193 9.09 7.92 11.68
N HIS A 194 8.21 6.95 11.54
CA HIS A 194 8.43 5.56 11.92
C HIS A 194 9.39 4.82 10.98
N ASP A 195 9.76 3.61 11.36
CA ASP A 195 10.48 2.72 10.47
C ASP A 195 9.57 2.31 9.30
N GLY A 196 10.08 2.48 8.10
CA GLY A 196 9.30 2.28 6.88
C GLY A 196 9.19 0.81 6.48
N LEU A 197 8.19 0.52 5.66
CA LEU A 197 8.00 -0.76 5.01
C LEU A 197 8.81 -0.82 3.70
N PHE A 198 9.59 -1.90 3.51
CA PHE A 198 10.32 -2.15 2.28
C PHE A 198 10.10 -3.59 1.80
N LEU A 199 9.07 -3.77 0.98
CA LEU A 199 8.64 -5.05 0.43
C LEU A 199 8.26 -4.91 -1.05
N SER A 200 8.10 -6.05 -1.74
CA SER A 200 7.45 -6.07 -3.05
C SER A 200 5.95 -5.81 -2.88
N GLU A 201 5.33 -5.20 -3.88
CA GLU A 201 3.88 -4.95 -3.97
C GLU A 201 3.06 -6.24 -3.87
N SER A 202 3.64 -7.37 -4.26
CA SER A 202 2.99 -8.69 -4.23
C SER A 202 3.09 -9.42 -2.87
N ASP A 203 3.86 -8.89 -1.91
CA ASP A 203 4.02 -9.49 -0.57
C ASP A 203 2.96 -8.95 0.40
N THR A 204 1.70 -9.24 0.10
CA THR A 204 0.56 -8.77 0.91
C THR A 204 0.59 -9.29 2.35
N ASP A 205 1.05 -10.51 2.57
CA ASP A 205 1.20 -11.09 3.92
C ASP A 205 2.21 -10.28 4.76
N GLY A 206 3.31 -9.87 4.14
CA GLY A 206 4.32 -9.03 4.78
C GLY A 206 3.81 -7.61 5.04
N ILE A 207 3.03 -7.04 4.14
CA ILE A 207 2.38 -5.74 4.32
C ILE A 207 1.41 -5.80 5.51
N ASP A 208 0.54 -6.80 5.55
CA ASP A 208 -0.42 -6.98 6.64
C ASP A 208 0.27 -7.19 8.00
N ALA A 209 1.37 -7.95 8.02
CA ALA A 209 2.17 -8.12 9.24
C ALA A 209 2.73 -6.79 9.75
N TYR A 210 3.26 -5.94 8.84
CA TYR A 210 3.74 -4.61 9.20
C TYR A 210 2.63 -3.72 9.74
N LEU A 211 1.46 -3.70 9.09
CA LEU A 211 0.31 -2.91 9.54
C LEU A 211 -0.18 -3.37 10.92
N LEU A 212 -0.24 -4.68 11.15
CA LEU A 212 -0.61 -5.25 12.43
C LEU A 212 0.38 -4.87 13.56
N GLU A 213 1.69 -4.99 13.28
CA GLU A 213 2.75 -4.69 14.24
C GLU A 213 2.73 -3.21 14.67
N ASN A 214 2.35 -2.32 13.76
CA ASN A 214 2.25 -0.89 14.01
C ASN A 214 0.85 -0.44 14.49
N GLY A 215 -0.11 -1.37 14.64
CA GLY A 215 -1.46 -1.05 15.14
C GLY A 215 -2.30 -0.25 14.14
N LEU A 216 -2.06 -0.42 12.85
CA LEU A 216 -2.69 0.35 11.76
C LEU A 216 -3.90 -0.35 11.12
N LEU A 217 -4.17 -1.62 11.47
CA LEU A 217 -5.32 -2.34 10.94
C LEU A 217 -6.63 -1.85 11.56
N THR A 218 -7.65 -1.66 10.73
CA THR A 218 -9.03 -1.49 11.24
C THR A 218 -9.59 -2.82 11.73
N ASN A 219 -10.19 -2.81 12.93
CA ASN A 219 -10.87 -3.96 13.52
C ASN A 219 -12.23 -4.23 12.85
#